data_ac17aea0e4a965e287025dd87d14dfb8
#
_entry.id   ac17aea0e4a965e287025dd87d14dfb8
#
_cell.length_a   1.000
_cell.length_b   1.000
_cell.length_c   1.000
_cell.angle_alpha   90.00
_cell.angle_beta   90.00
_cell.angle_gamma   90.00
#
_symmetry.space_group_name_H-M   'P 1'
#
loop_
_entity.id
_entity.type
_entity.pdbx_description
1 polymer ?
#
loop_
_entity_poly.entity_id
_entity_poly.type
_entity_poly.pdbx_seq_one_letter_code
_entity_poly.pdbx_strand_id
1 'polypeptide(L)'
;MRVADFYFDLPDELIARYPKTERTASRLLQLNGENGDIFHRTFADVLELIHPGDLMIFNNTRVIPARMFGRKISGGKIEVLVERVLSESRFLAHVRASKAPKEGAELILGEDKLGEGNGVKATMIGRQGSLFEIEIAEKQTALFDVLQQIGHMPLPPYIDRPDEEADQERYQTVYNKVPGAVAAPTAGLHFDDELLAKLKEKGVNFAFVTLHVGAGTFQPVRVENIEDHVMHAEYVEVPQEVCDAILATKEAGKRVIAVGTTSVRSIESAALAAEEKQRDVLIEPYFSDTSIFIYPGKKFRVVDCLITNFHLPESTLIMLVSAFAGFSHTMNAYKSAVENRYRFFSYGDAMFISKNPNVKGME
;
A
#
# COMPACT_ATOMS: atom_id res chain seq x y z
N MET A 1 -11.44 2.39 21.81
CA MET A 1 -10.76 1.15 21.36
C MET A 1 -9.27 1.37 21.47
N ARG A 2 -8.50 0.43 22.01
CA ARG A 2 -7.06 0.62 22.22
C ARG A 2 -6.27 -0.04 21.10
N VAL A 3 -5.13 0.54 20.75
CA VAL A 3 -4.19 -0.02 19.76
C VAL A 3 -3.74 -1.41 20.19
N ALA A 4 -3.44 -1.60 21.49
CA ALA A 4 -3.03 -2.88 22.08
C ALA A 4 -4.07 -4.02 21.96
N ASP A 5 -5.34 -3.70 21.69
CA ASP A 5 -6.36 -4.73 21.47
C ASP A 5 -6.10 -5.52 20.17
N PHE A 6 -5.31 -4.95 19.23
CA PHE A 6 -4.91 -5.56 17.95
C PHE A 6 -3.53 -6.24 18.02
N TYR A 7 -3.04 -6.50 19.20
CA TYR A 7 -1.78 -7.21 19.41
C TYR A 7 -1.97 -8.73 19.19
N PHE A 8 -1.01 -9.33 18.53
CA PHE A 8 -0.80 -10.78 18.48
C PHE A 8 0.70 -11.05 18.46
N ASP A 9 1.11 -12.21 18.99
CA ASP A 9 2.52 -12.61 18.96
C ASP A 9 2.89 -13.06 17.55
N LEU A 10 3.88 -12.37 16.94
CA LEU A 10 4.39 -12.66 15.62
C LEU A 10 5.88 -13.01 15.70
N PRO A 11 6.24 -14.30 15.55
CA PRO A 11 7.62 -14.71 15.46
C PRO A 11 8.35 -14.09 14.28
N ASP A 12 9.56 -13.56 14.50
CA ASP A 12 10.36 -12.85 13.48
C ASP A 12 10.66 -13.73 12.25
N GLU A 13 10.82 -15.04 12.45
CA GLU A 13 11.04 -15.97 11.34
C GLU A 13 9.86 -16.10 10.38
N LEU A 14 8.66 -15.64 10.74
CA LEU A 14 7.51 -15.61 9.84
C LEU A 14 7.47 -14.36 8.96
N ILE A 15 8.30 -13.37 9.21
CA ILE A 15 8.41 -12.16 8.40
C ILE A 15 9.18 -12.49 7.13
N ALA A 16 8.50 -12.34 5.97
CA ALA A 16 9.10 -12.66 4.68
C ALA A 16 10.04 -11.55 4.22
N ARG A 17 11.33 -11.83 4.12
CA ARG A 17 12.37 -10.91 3.62
C ARG A 17 12.61 -11.03 2.11
N TYR A 18 12.18 -12.13 1.50
CA TYR A 18 12.27 -12.41 0.07
C TYR A 18 10.94 -12.91 -0.49
N PRO A 19 10.60 -12.55 -1.75
CA PRO A 19 9.44 -13.10 -2.42
C PRO A 19 9.66 -14.59 -2.75
N LYS A 20 8.57 -15.33 -2.96
CA LYS A 20 8.65 -16.66 -3.58
C LYS A 20 9.07 -16.53 -5.05
N THR A 21 9.65 -17.58 -5.63
CA THR A 21 10.05 -17.58 -7.03
C THR A 21 8.86 -17.29 -7.95
N GLU A 22 7.76 -17.99 -7.76
CA GLU A 22 6.51 -17.76 -8.48
C GLU A 22 5.56 -16.91 -7.64
N ARG A 23 4.93 -15.90 -8.24
CA ARG A 23 4.02 -14.97 -7.55
C ARG A 23 2.81 -15.70 -6.98
N THR A 24 2.23 -16.61 -7.75
CA THR A 24 1.03 -17.37 -7.40
C THR A 24 1.28 -18.54 -6.43
N ALA A 25 2.56 -18.86 -6.12
CA ALA A 25 2.92 -19.91 -5.16
C ALA A 25 2.77 -19.51 -3.68
N SER A 26 2.30 -18.31 -3.37
CA SER A 26 1.97 -17.90 -2.01
C SER A 26 0.80 -18.72 -1.47
N ARG A 27 0.75 -18.91 -0.16
CA ARG A 27 -0.44 -19.48 0.48
C ARG A 27 -1.55 -18.45 0.55
N LEU A 28 -2.78 -18.93 0.60
CA LEU A 28 -3.97 -18.11 0.74
C LEU A 28 -4.80 -18.61 1.93
N LEU A 29 -5.07 -17.75 2.89
CA LEU A 29 -6.04 -18.00 3.94
C LEU A 29 -7.38 -17.38 3.50
N GLN A 30 -8.37 -18.23 3.23
CA GLN A 30 -9.73 -17.77 2.99
C GLN A 30 -10.45 -17.62 4.32
N LEU A 31 -10.98 -16.43 4.59
CA LEU A 31 -11.80 -16.11 5.77
C LEU A 31 -13.20 -15.77 5.34
N ASN A 32 -14.17 -16.52 5.80
CA ASN A 32 -15.57 -16.14 5.70
C ASN A 32 -15.91 -15.12 6.80
N GLY A 33 -16.15 -13.87 6.41
CA GLY A 33 -16.45 -12.81 7.37
C GLY A 33 -17.78 -13.00 8.09
N GLU A 34 -18.76 -13.69 7.50
CA GLU A 34 -20.07 -13.87 8.11
C GLU A 34 -20.04 -14.80 9.33
N ASN A 35 -19.31 -15.93 9.22
CA ASN A 35 -19.31 -16.99 10.24
C ASN A 35 -17.93 -17.29 10.85
N GLY A 36 -16.85 -16.68 10.31
CA GLY A 36 -15.47 -16.86 10.80
C GLY A 36 -14.79 -18.15 10.32
N ASP A 37 -15.38 -18.92 9.39
CA ASP A 37 -14.77 -20.12 8.85
C ASP A 37 -13.48 -19.82 8.11
N ILE A 38 -12.45 -20.64 8.35
CA ILE A 38 -11.11 -20.51 7.78
C ILE A 38 -10.81 -21.72 6.89
N PHE A 39 -10.30 -21.44 5.67
CA PHE A 39 -9.82 -22.48 4.76
C PHE A 39 -8.40 -22.13 4.30
N HIS A 40 -7.51 -23.13 4.31
CA HIS A 40 -6.14 -22.99 3.85
C HIS A 40 -6.02 -23.42 2.38
N ARG A 41 -5.52 -22.51 1.54
CA ARG A 41 -5.42 -22.65 0.10
C ARG A 41 -4.06 -22.18 -0.42
N THR A 42 -3.85 -22.25 -1.72
CA THR A 42 -2.79 -21.56 -2.46
C THR A 42 -3.36 -20.31 -3.15
N PHE A 43 -2.52 -19.33 -3.49
CA PHE A 43 -3.02 -18.11 -4.14
C PHE A 43 -3.64 -18.39 -5.52
N ALA A 44 -3.15 -19.40 -6.23
CA ALA A 44 -3.74 -19.82 -7.51
C ALA A 44 -5.24 -20.19 -7.38
N ASP A 45 -5.68 -20.67 -6.20
CA ASP A 45 -7.08 -21.05 -5.94
C ASP A 45 -8.02 -19.83 -5.87
N VAL A 46 -7.48 -18.62 -5.92
CA VAL A 46 -8.28 -17.39 -6.06
C VAL A 46 -9.17 -17.46 -7.31
N LEU A 47 -8.71 -18.19 -8.32
CA LEU A 47 -9.48 -18.45 -9.53
C LEU A 47 -10.82 -19.17 -9.24
N GLU A 48 -10.88 -20.01 -8.21
CA GLU A 48 -12.12 -20.69 -7.80
C GLU A 48 -13.05 -19.79 -6.99
N LEU A 49 -12.48 -18.84 -6.24
CA LEU A 49 -13.21 -17.97 -5.31
C LEU A 49 -13.86 -16.75 -5.99
N ILE A 50 -13.37 -16.38 -7.17
CA ILE A 50 -13.87 -15.24 -7.95
C ILE A 50 -14.78 -15.76 -9.07
N HIS A 51 -15.95 -15.14 -9.23
CA HIS A 51 -16.99 -15.61 -10.14
C HIS A 51 -17.15 -14.71 -11.38
N PRO A 52 -17.70 -15.24 -12.48
CA PRO A 52 -18.03 -14.42 -13.65
C PRO A 52 -18.91 -13.24 -13.30
N GLY A 53 -18.55 -12.06 -13.81
CA GLY A 53 -19.23 -10.80 -13.55
C GLY A 53 -18.76 -10.06 -12.30
N ASP A 54 -17.97 -10.68 -11.41
CA ASP A 54 -17.31 -9.94 -10.33
C ASP A 54 -16.38 -8.87 -10.90
N LEU A 55 -16.19 -7.79 -10.16
CA LEU A 55 -15.28 -6.70 -10.50
C LEU A 55 -14.11 -6.68 -9.51
N MET A 56 -12.89 -6.82 -10.02
CA MET A 56 -11.67 -6.65 -9.24
C MET A 56 -11.11 -5.24 -9.40
N ILE A 57 -10.87 -4.57 -8.27
CA ILE A 57 -10.27 -3.24 -8.23
C ILE A 57 -8.81 -3.34 -7.82
N PHE A 58 -7.92 -2.90 -8.69
CA PHE A 58 -6.48 -2.92 -8.50
C PHE A 58 -5.92 -1.50 -8.33
N ASN A 59 -4.85 -1.36 -7.56
CA ASN A 59 -4.06 -0.14 -7.51
C ASN A 59 -2.89 -0.24 -8.51
N ASN A 60 -2.89 0.59 -9.55
CA ASN A 60 -1.91 0.56 -10.63
C ASN A 60 -0.69 1.46 -10.39
N THR A 61 -0.50 1.93 -9.17
CA THR A 61 0.68 2.74 -8.85
C THR A 61 1.97 1.97 -9.10
N ARG A 62 3.03 2.69 -9.52
CA ARG A 62 4.38 2.16 -9.70
C ARG A 62 5.30 2.73 -8.64
N VAL A 63 6.04 1.86 -7.97
CA VAL A 63 7.07 2.26 -7.01
C VAL A 63 8.23 2.91 -7.74
N ILE A 64 8.65 4.07 -7.26
CA ILE A 64 9.83 4.77 -7.73
C ILE A 64 11.04 4.40 -6.85
N PRO A 65 12.28 4.43 -7.37
CA PRO A 65 13.49 4.22 -6.55
C PRO A 65 13.73 5.46 -5.66
N ALA A 66 12.89 5.58 -4.64
CA ALA A 66 12.70 6.78 -3.84
C ALA A 66 13.78 7.01 -2.77
N ARG A 67 14.63 6.02 -2.49
CA ARG A 67 15.67 6.12 -1.46
C ARG A 67 16.99 6.51 -2.09
N MET A 68 17.62 7.58 -1.58
CA MET A 68 18.91 8.06 -2.04
C MET A 68 19.87 8.18 -0.85
N PHE A 69 21.11 7.78 -1.06
CA PHE A 69 22.18 8.03 -0.11
C PHE A 69 23.05 9.18 -0.60
N GLY A 70 23.64 9.93 0.34
CA GLY A 70 24.47 11.06 -0.01
C GLY A 70 25.12 11.72 1.20
N ARG A 71 25.57 12.95 1.00
CA ARG A 71 26.19 13.77 2.03
C ARG A 71 25.82 15.24 1.89
N LYS A 72 25.95 15.96 2.97
CA LYS A 72 26.01 17.43 2.91
C LYS A 72 27.37 17.87 2.41
N ILE A 73 27.48 19.01 1.77
CA ILE A 73 28.80 19.57 1.38
C ILE A 73 29.75 19.67 2.58
N SER A 74 29.23 19.87 3.80
CA SER A 74 30.01 19.80 5.04
C SER A 74 30.51 18.41 5.45
N GLY A 75 30.27 17.35 4.64
CA GLY A 75 30.75 15.99 4.82
C GLY A 75 29.85 15.04 5.61
N GLY A 76 28.80 15.51 6.24
CA GLY A 76 27.86 14.66 7.02
C GLY A 76 27.01 13.77 6.12
N LYS A 77 27.02 12.44 6.33
CA LYS A 77 26.17 11.48 5.60
C LYS A 77 24.70 11.76 5.81
N ILE A 78 23.92 11.53 4.77
CA ILE A 78 22.45 11.62 4.78
C ILE A 78 21.82 10.44 4.02
N GLU A 79 20.61 10.10 4.42
CA GLU A 79 19.67 9.25 3.69
C GLU A 79 18.43 10.09 3.41
N VAL A 80 18.00 10.12 2.17
CA VAL A 80 16.82 10.85 1.69
C VAL A 80 15.81 9.84 1.16
N LEU A 81 14.60 9.85 1.68
CA LEU A 81 13.49 9.03 1.20
C LEU A 81 12.39 9.94 0.69
N VAL A 82 12.20 9.97 -0.61
CA VAL A 82 11.14 10.76 -1.26
C VAL A 82 9.78 10.34 -0.71
N GLU A 83 8.96 11.29 -0.31
CA GLU A 83 7.57 11.06 0.11
C GLU A 83 6.58 11.48 -0.98
N ARG A 84 6.81 12.63 -1.61
CA ARG A 84 5.93 13.17 -2.64
C ARG A 84 6.73 13.97 -3.66
N VAL A 85 6.50 13.71 -4.93
CA VAL A 85 7.02 14.53 -6.03
C VAL A 85 6.12 15.75 -6.19
N LEU A 86 6.70 16.95 -6.20
CA LEU A 86 5.99 18.23 -6.33
C LEU A 86 6.06 18.81 -7.75
N SER A 87 7.21 18.60 -8.43
CA SER A 87 7.46 19.07 -9.79
C SER A 87 8.57 18.26 -10.45
N GLU A 88 8.99 18.64 -11.65
CA GLU A 88 10.10 18.02 -12.37
C GLU A 88 11.46 18.08 -11.63
N SER A 89 11.62 18.99 -10.66
CA SER A 89 12.87 19.16 -9.90
C SER A 89 12.70 19.15 -8.39
N ARG A 90 11.46 19.17 -7.87
CA ARG A 90 11.18 19.34 -6.43
C ARG A 90 10.42 18.16 -5.87
N PHE A 91 10.75 17.80 -4.64
CA PHE A 91 10.07 16.75 -3.90
C PHE A 91 10.11 17.00 -2.39
N LEU A 92 9.14 16.43 -1.70
CA LEU A 92 9.14 16.29 -0.24
C LEU A 92 9.78 14.97 0.13
N ALA A 93 10.60 14.97 1.19
CA ALA A 93 11.31 13.78 1.63
C ALA A 93 11.47 13.72 3.16
N HIS A 94 11.56 12.49 3.65
CA HIS A 94 12.18 12.23 4.95
C HIS A 94 13.70 12.29 4.80
N VAL A 95 14.38 12.93 5.74
CA VAL A 95 15.84 12.99 5.76
C VAL A 95 16.36 12.45 7.07
N ARG A 96 17.17 11.41 7.00
CA ARG A 96 17.91 10.85 8.12
C ARG A 96 19.34 11.33 8.08
N ALA A 97 19.78 12.03 9.13
CA ALA A 97 21.11 12.56 9.28
C ALA A 97 21.44 12.77 10.77
N SER A 98 22.74 12.78 11.13
CA SER A 98 23.16 13.10 12.51
C SER A 98 22.74 14.50 12.95
N LYS A 99 22.77 15.45 12.01
CA LYS A 99 22.19 16.80 12.16
C LYS A 99 21.39 17.10 10.90
N ALA A 100 20.13 17.47 11.06
CA ALA A 100 19.25 17.83 9.96
C ALA A 100 19.84 18.96 9.10
N PRO A 101 19.71 18.91 7.77
CA PRO A 101 20.12 20.00 6.91
C PRO A 101 19.26 21.24 7.20
N LYS A 102 19.88 22.42 7.16
CA LYS A 102 19.19 23.71 7.26
C LYS A 102 18.76 24.15 5.87
N GLU A 103 17.81 25.08 5.82
CA GLU A 103 17.42 25.76 4.57
C GLU A 103 18.64 26.38 3.91
N GLY A 104 18.76 26.21 2.59
CA GLY A 104 19.92 26.58 1.79
C GLY A 104 21.09 25.59 1.85
N ALA A 105 20.98 24.50 2.62
CA ALA A 105 22.04 23.50 2.66
C ALA A 105 22.15 22.74 1.33
N GLU A 106 23.35 22.70 0.78
CA GLU A 106 23.66 21.92 -0.42
C GLU A 106 23.99 20.47 -0.07
N LEU A 107 23.45 19.58 -0.89
CA LEU A 107 23.54 18.12 -0.78
C LEU A 107 24.16 17.54 -2.03
N ILE A 108 24.85 16.42 -1.89
CA ILE A 108 25.34 15.59 -3.00
C ILE A 108 24.72 14.20 -2.80
N LEU A 109 23.94 13.74 -3.79
CA LEU A 109 23.18 12.50 -3.72
C LEU A 109 23.66 11.50 -4.76
N GLY A 110 23.65 10.20 -4.45
CA GLY A 110 23.89 9.13 -5.40
C GLY A 110 25.35 8.84 -5.70
N GLU A 111 26.32 9.33 -4.92
CA GLU A 111 27.73 9.00 -5.13
C GLU A 111 28.03 7.50 -4.95
N ASP A 112 27.21 6.79 -4.21
CA ASP A 112 27.28 5.33 -4.07
C ASP A 112 26.97 4.58 -5.38
N LYS A 113 26.18 5.17 -6.27
CA LYS A 113 25.85 4.65 -7.60
C LYS A 113 26.78 5.20 -8.71
N LEU A 114 27.07 6.49 -8.66
CA LEU A 114 27.78 7.21 -9.73
C LEU A 114 29.30 7.30 -9.49
N GLY A 115 29.77 6.92 -8.31
CA GLY A 115 31.15 7.09 -7.86
C GLY A 115 31.40 8.43 -7.18
N GLU A 116 32.43 8.45 -6.32
CA GLU A 116 32.81 9.62 -5.55
C GLU A 116 33.09 10.83 -6.45
N GLY A 117 32.50 11.97 -6.12
CA GLY A 117 32.61 13.22 -6.88
C GLY A 117 31.65 13.38 -8.06
N ASN A 118 30.87 12.34 -8.41
CA ASN A 118 29.91 12.37 -9.52
C ASN A 118 28.45 12.45 -9.07
N GLY A 119 28.19 12.72 -7.81
CA GLY A 119 26.82 12.79 -7.27
C GLY A 119 26.01 13.97 -7.80
N VAL A 120 24.69 13.81 -7.79
CA VAL A 120 23.72 14.84 -8.17
C VAL A 120 23.63 15.91 -7.07
N LYS A 121 23.76 17.18 -7.48
CA LYS A 121 23.61 18.32 -6.56
C LYS A 121 22.14 18.61 -6.29
N ALA A 122 21.82 18.83 -5.03
CA ALA A 122 20.48 19.22 -4.57
C ALA A 122 20.57 20.27 -3.46
N THR A 123 19.49 21.01 -3.26
CA THR A 123 19.40 22.04 -2.22
C THR A 123 18.17 21.78 -1.35
N MET A 124 18.35 21.82 -0.05
CA MET A 124 17.23 21.86 0.90
C MET A 124 16.64 23.26 0.90
N ILE A 125 15.42 23.44 0.38
CA ILE A 125 14.81 24.75 0.13
C ILE A 125 13.73 25.14 1.15
N GLY A 126 13.25 24.19 1.96
CA GLY A 126 12.22 24.48 2.95
C GLY A 126 11.73 23.23 3.68
N ARG A 127 10.65 23.41 4.45
CA ARG A 127 9.98 22.33 5.17
C ARG A 127 8.47 22.42 5.04
N GLN A 128 7.81 21.25 5.01
CA GLN A 128 6.37 21.10 5.17
C GLN A 128 6.12 20.09 6.31
N GLY A 129 5.81 20.61 7.50
CA GLY A 129 5.73 19.81 8.72
C GLY A 129 7.06 19.12 9.06
N SER A 130 7.06 17.80 9.14
CA SER A 130 8.28 17.00 9.39
C SER A 130 9.10 16.74 8.12
N LEU A 131 8.55 16.97 6.93
CA LEU A 131 9.19 16.70 5.65
C LEU A 131 10.09 17.86 5.22
N PHE A 132 11.15 17.50 4.50
CA PHE A 132 12.08 18.42 3.88
C PHE A 132 11.70 18.62 2.42
N GLU A 133 11.62 19.87 1.96
CA GLU A 133 11.49 20.19 0.56
C GLU A 133 12.89 20.31 -0.06
N ILE A 134 13.15 19.51 -1.08
CA ILE A 134 14.46 19.42 -1.73
C ILE A 134 14.28 19.70 -3.23
N GLU A 135 15.19 20.50 -3.78
CA GLU A 135 15.27 20.81 -5.20
C GLU A 135 16.57 20.26 -5.81
N ILE A 136 16.44 19.52 -6.92
CA ILE A 136 17.59 19.05 -7.71
C ILE A 136 18.10 20.23 -8.55
N ALA A 137 19.42 20.42 -8.56
CA ALA A 137 20.05 21.55 -9.27
C ALA A 137 20.04 21.37 -10.81
N GLU A 138 20.00 20.16 -11.31
CA GLU A 138 19.98 19.84 -12.75
C GLU A 138 18.59 20.04 -13.35
N LYS A 139 18.35 21.24 -13.89
CA LYS A 139 17.06 21.61 -14.48
C LYS A 139 16.77 20.96 -15.83
N GLN A 140 17.70 20.22 -16.42
CA GLN A 140 17.54 19.60 -17.76
C GLN A 140 17.17 18.11 -17.69
N THR A 141 17.19 17.51 -16.51
CA THR A 141 16.87 16.10 -16.31
C THR A 141 15.64 16.02 -15.39
N ALA A 142 14.60 15.33 -15.84
CA ALA A 142 13.41 15.15 -15.00
C ALA A 142 13.75 14.36 -13.73
N LEU A 143 13.15 14.72 -12.60
CA LEU A 143 13.38 14.08 -11.30
C LEU A 143 13.26 12.55 -11.37
N PHE A 144 12.31 12.02 -12.12
CA PHE A 144 12.17 10.57 -12.28
C PHE A 144 13.38 9.91 -12.93
N ASP A 145 14.03 10.57 -13.90
CA ASP A 145 15.24 10.06 -14.53
C ASP A 145 16.42 10.09 -13.57
N VAL A 146 16.52 11.14 -12.75
CA VAL A 146 17.51 11.22 -11.67
C VAL A 146 17.30 10.08 -10.67
N LEU A 147 16.06 9.87 -10.22
CA LEU A 147 15.75 8.79 -9.30
C LEU A 147 16.05 7.41 -9.88
N GLN A 148 15.82 7.17 -11.17
CA GLN A 148 16.21 5.93 -11.85
C GLN A 148 17.73 5.71 -11.84
N GLN A 149 18.49 6.78 -11.92
CA GLN A 149 19.96 6.73 -11.99
C GLN A 149 20.60 6.49 -10.62
N ILE A 150 20.15 7.22 -9.59
CA ILE A 150 20.81 7.25 -8.27
C ILE A 150 19.98 6.65 -7.15
N GLY A 151 18.73 6.32 -7.40
CA GLY A 151 17.81 5.83 -6.39
C GLY A 151 17.94 4.32 -6.13
N HIS A 152 17.51 3.93 -4.95
CA HIS A 152 17.36 2.57 -4.48
C HIS A 152 15.88 2.26 -4.27
N MET A 153 15.50 1.00 -4.45
CA MET A 153 14.14 0.56 -4.13
C MET A 153 13.86 0.77 -2.63
N PRO A 154 12.78 1.48 -2.28
CA PRO A 154 12.47 1.82 -0.90
C PRO A 154 11.81 0.62 -0.17
N LEU A 155 12.57 -0.47 -0.01
CA LEU A 155 12.07 -1.64 0.71
C LEU A 155 11.65 -1.25 2.13
N PRO A 156 10.54 -1.83 2.65
CA PRO A 156 10.08 -1.60 4.01
C PRO A 156 11.15 -1.94 5.05
N PRO A 157 11.18 -1.23 6.21
CA PRO A 157 12.23 -1.42 7.22
C PRO A 157 12.34 -2.84 7.78
N TYR A 158 11.23 -3.60 7.79
CA TYR A 158 11.21 -4.99 8.30
C TYR A 158 11.84 -6.01 7.34
N ILE A 159 12.14 -5.63 6.10
CA ILE A 159 12.90 -6.49 5.17
C ILE A 159 14.36 -6.58 5.58
N ASP A 160 14.88 -5.57 6.28
CA ASP A 160 16.19 -5.53 6.96
C ASP A 160 17.35 -6.08 6.11
N ARG A 161 17.37 -5.72 4.82
CA ARG A 161 18.45 -5.94 3.88
C ARG A 161 18.53 -4.80 2.86
N PRO A 162 19.70 -4.60 2.21
CA PRO A 162 19.78 -3.72 1.04
C PRO A 162 18.83 -4.20 -0.08
N ASP A 163 18.44 -3.27 -0.94
CA ASP A 163 17.77 -3.62 -2.17
C ASP A 163 18.70 -4.32 -3.15
N GLU A 164 18.16 -5.28 -3.87
CA GLU A 164 18.82 -6.04 -4.92
C GLU A 164 18.22 -5.69 -6.29
N GLU A 165 18.93 -5.96 -7.38
CA GLU A 165 18.42 -5.69 -8.74
C GLU A 165 17.07 -6.34 -8.99
N ALA A 166 16.86 -7.55 -8.47
CA ALA A 166 15.60 -8.26 -8.58
C ALA A 166 14.41 -7.53 -7.93
N ASP A 167 14.64 -6.69 -6.91
CA ASP A 167 13.57 -5.95 -6.25
C ASP A 167 12.96 -4.86 -7.15
N GLN A 168 13.69 -4.39 -8.17
CA GLN A 168 13.17 -3.41 -9.14
C GLN A 168 11.93 -3.93 -9.88
N GLU A 169 11.85 -5.25 -10.12
CA GLU A 169 10.70 -5.91 -10.73
C GLU A 169 9.84 -6.64 -9.71
N ARG A 170 10.45 -7.26 -8.70
CA ARG A 170 9.70 -8.09 -7.74
C ARG A 170 8.90 -7.27 -6.74
N TYR A 171 9.33 -6.04 -6.43
CA TYR A 171 8.58 -5.07 -5.61
C TYR A 171 7.67 -4.17 -6.45
N GLN A 172 7.15 -4.72 -7.57
CA GLN A 172 6.19 -4.11 -8.48
C GLN A 172 5.07 -5.12 -8.82
N THR A 173 3.86 -4.62 -8.99
CA THR A 173 2.78 -5.42 -9.59
C THR A 173 3.02 -5.58 -11.09
N VAL A 174 2.51 -6.64 -11.72
CA VAL A 174 2.63 -6.83 -13.18
C VAL A 174 1.80 -5.81 -13.98
N TYR A 175 0.85 -5.15 -13.34
CA TYR A 175 -0.03 -4.13 -13.94
C TYR A 175 0.31 -2.70 -13.51
N ASN A 176 1.46 -2.45 -12.87
CA ASN A 176 1.87 -1.11 -12.48
C ASN A 176 1.98 -0.17 -13.68
N LYS A 177 1.54 1.08 -13.53
CA LYS A 177 1.50 2.04 -14.64
C LYS A 177 1.91 3.46 -14.23
N VAL A 178 1.39 3.98 -13.13
CA VAL A 178 1.52 5.38 -12.74
C VAL A 178 2.64 5.53 -11.68
N PRO A 179 3.81 6.12 -12.02
CA PRO A 179 4.90 6.25 -11.08
C PRO A 179 4.58 7.29 -9.99
N GLY A 180 5.04 7.05 -8.75
CA GLY A 180 4.86 8.00 -7.64
C GLY A 180 4.82 7.35 -6.25
N ALA A 181 4.63 6.05 -6.14
CA ALA A 181 4.58 5.37 -4.86
C ALA A 181 5.97 5.11 -4.27
N VAL A 182 6.04 5.12 -2.95
CA VAL A 182 7.21 4.75 -2.15
C VAL A 182 7.09 3.31 -1.62
N ALA A 183 5.89 2.75 -1.65
CA ALA A 183 5.65 1.35 -1.32
C ALA A 183 4.72 0.70 -2.34
N ALA A 184 4.94 -0.61 -2.59
CA ALA A 184 4.10 -1.37 -3.50
C ALA A 184 2.72 -1.65 -2.90
N PRO A 185 1.65 -1.74 -3.72
CA PRO A 185 0.37 -2.31 -3.31
C PRO A 185 0.51 -3.84 -3.22
N THR A 186 1.01 -4.29 -2.06
CA THR A 186 1.63 -5.62 -1.88
C THR A 186 0.70 -6.81 -2.14
N ALA A 187 -0.60 -6.68 -1.95
CA ALA A 187 -1.57 -7.72 -2.33
C ALA A 187 -1.58 -8.02 -3.84
N GLY A 188 -1.22 -7.02 -4.65
CA GLY A 188 -1.06 -7.19 -6.09
C GLY A 188 0.18 -7.96 -6.51
N LEU A 189 1.17 -8.12 -5.64
CA LEU A 189 2.40 -8.84 -5.93
C LEU A 189 2.19 -10.35 -6.14
N HIS A 190 1.08 -10.88 -5.68
CA HIS A 190 0.72 -12.30 -5.82
C HIS A 190 0.18 -12.65 -7.20
N PHE A 191 -0.22 -11.66 -8.01
CA PHE A 191 -0.74 -11.89 -9.35
C PHE A 191 0.40 -11.93 -10.37
N ASP A 192 0.27 -12.83 -11.33
CA ASP A 192 1.03 -12.85 -12.56
C ASP A 192 0.10 -12.69 -13.77
N ASP A 193 0.68 -12.50 -14.94
CA ASP A 193 -0.08 -12.29 -16.19
C ASP A 193 -0.96 -13.49 -16.56
N GLU A 194 -0.52 -14.72 -16.25
CA GLU A 194 -1.26 -15.93 -16.53
C GLU A 194 -2.55 -16.01 -15.69
N LEU A 195 -2.46 -15.77 -14.39
CA LEU A 195 -3.64 -15.75 -13.51
C LEU A 195 -4.62 -14.63 -13.90
N LEU A 196 -4.12 -13.44 -14.24
CA LEU A 196 -4.96 -12.33 -14.70
C LEU A 196 -5.66 -12.67 -16.01
N ALA A 197 -4.99 -13.33 -16.95
CA ALA A 197 -5.59 -13.80 -18.21
C ALA A 197 -6.72 -14.81 -17.95
N LYS A 198 -6.47 -15.83 -17.10
CA LYS A 198 -7.48 -16.83 -16.71
C LYS A 198 -8.71 -16.20 -16.04
N LEU A 199 -8.52 -15.20 -15.19
CA LEU A 199 -9.62 -14.47 -14.57
C LEU A 199 -10.46 -13.71 -15.61
N LYS A 200 -9.81 -13.05 -16.59
CA LYS A 200 -10.51 -12.40 -17.71
C LYS A 200 -11.28 -13.36 -18.58
N GLU A 201 -10.67 -14.50 -18.95
CA GLU A 201 -11.33 -15.57 -19.71
C GLU A 201 -12.54 -16.14 -18.96
N LYS A 202 -12.49 -16.18 -17.62
CA LYS A 202 -13.60 -16.58 -16.77
C LYS A 202 -14.75 -15.55 -16.76
N GLY A 203 -14.56 -14.35 -17.32
CA GLY A 203 -15.56 -13.26 -17.33
C GLY A 203 -15.51 -12.36 -16.10
N VAL A 204 -14.36 -12.25 -15.44
CA VAL A 204 -14.14 -11.30 -14.35
C VAL A 204 -13.74 -9.95 -14.94
N ASN A 205 -14.34 -8.87 -14.43
CA ASN A 205 -14.04 -7.51 -14.85
C ASN A 205 -12.92 -6.92 -13.99
N PHE A 206 -12.10 -6.03 -14.60
CA PHE A 206 -11.02 -5.34 -13.91
C PHE A 206 -11.17 -3.83 -14.04
N ALA A 207 -10.90 -3.11 -12.95
CA ALA A 207 -10.78 -1.66 -12.95
C ALA A 207 -9.57 -1.24 -12.11
N PHE A 208 -9.02 -0.05 -12.39
CA PHE A 208 -7.78 0.40 -11.80
C PHE A 208 -7.94 1.78 -11.17
N VAL A 209 -7.59 1.86 -9.91
CA VAL A 209 -7.41 3.12 -9.19
C VAL A 209 -5.92 3.42 -9.06
N THR A 210 -5.57 4.67 -8.77
CA THR A 210 -4.21 5.05 -8.40
C THR A 210 -4.21 5.59 -6.98
N LEU A 211 -3.43 4.98 -6.10
CA LEU A 211 -3.11 5.53 -4.79
C LEU A 211 -1.60 5.43 -4.62
N HIS A 212 -0.94 6.58 -4.48
CA HIS A 212 0.49 6.63 -4.20
C HIS A 212 0.75 6.41 -2.72
N VAL A 213 1.23 5.20 -2.40
CA VAL A 213 1.55 4.83 -1.01
C VAL A 213 2.80 5.57 -0.57
N GLY A 214 2.67 6.38 0.48
CA GLY A 214 3.77 7.11 1.10
C GLY A 214 4.55 6.28 2.12
N ALA A 215 5.71 6.78 2.55
CA ALA A 215 6.53 6.16 3.59
C ALA A 215 5.84 6.10 4.97
N GLY A 216 4.84 6.95 5.18
CA GLY A 216 4.02 6.96 6.38
C GLY A 216 3.34 5.63 6.69
N THR A 217 3.08 4.80 5.66
CA THR A 217 2.47 3.47 5.84
C THR A 217 3.35 2.51 6.68
N PHE A 218 4.65 2.78 6.81
CA PHE A 218 5.58 1.99 7.62
C PHE A 218 5.75 2.52 9.04
N GLN A 219 5.11 3.65 9.38
CA GLN A 219 5.23 4.22 10.71
C GLN A 219 4.29 3.48 11.68
N PRO A 220 4.77 3.11 12.87
CA PRO A 220 3.92 2.52 13.89
C PRO A 220 2.89 3.52 14.41
N VAL A 221 1.73 3.03 14.81
CA VAL A 221 0.74 3.83 15.55
C VAL A 221 1.33 4.18 16.92
N ARG A 222 1.30 5.46 17.30
CA ARG A 222 1.97 5.97 18.53
C ARG A 222 1.00 6.50 19.57
N VAL A 223 -0.27 6.18 19.45
CA VAL A 223 -1.33 6.58 20.39
C VAL A 223 -1.86 5.37 21.13
N GLU A 224 -2.49 5.55 22.28
CA GLU A 224 -3.11 4.45 23.03
C GLU A 224 -4.49 4.12 22.47
N ASN A 225 -5.32 5.13 22.17
CA ASN A 225 -6.65 4.97 21.61
C ASN A 225 -6.60 5.18 20.10
N ILE A 226 -7.24 4.31 19.35
CA ILE A 226 -7.20 4.37 17.88
C ILE A 226 -7.87 5.63 17.34
N GLU A 227 -8.86 6.18 18.06
CA GLU A 227 -9.58 7.40 17.69
C GLU A 227 -8.68 8.65 17.71
N ASP A 228 -7.58 8.61 18.44
CA ASP A 228 -6.59 9.70 18.54
C ASP A 228 -5.55 9.65 17.39
N HIS A 229 -5.58 8.56 16.59
CA HIS A 229 -4.63 8.39 15.50
C HIS A 229 -4.98 9.27 14.30
N VAL A 230 -3.99 10.01 13.81
CA VAL A 230 -4.10 10.83 12.61
C VAL A 230 -3.42 10.10 11.45
N MET A 231 -4.22 9.71 10.45
CA MET A 231 -3.71 9.07 9.24
C MET A 231 -2.91 10.04 8.38
N HIS A 232 -1.83 9.56 7.79
CA HIS A 232 -1.12 10.28 6.72
C HIS A 232 -2.03 10.41 5.50
N ALA A 233 -1.98 11.60 4.89
CA ALA A 233 -2.71 11.85 3.66
C ALA A 233 -1.96 11.23 2.47
N GLU A 234 -2.68 10.49 1.63
CA GLU A 234 -2.18 9.88 0.41
C GLU A 234 -3.06 10.30 -0.77
N TYR A 235 -2.42 10.62 -1.91
CA TYR A 235 -3.13 11.04 -3.10
C TYR A 235 -3.80 9.87 -3.82
N VAL A 236 -5.08 10.04 -4.14
CA VAL A 236 -5.95 9.02 -4.75
C VAL A 236 -6.58 9.55 -6.02
N GLU A 237 -6.63 8.68 -7.03
CA GLU A 237 -7.40 8.87 -8.26
C GLU A 237 -8.37 7.69 -8.43
N VAL A 238 -9.68 8.01 -8.42
CA VAL A 238 -10.76 7.10 -8.80
C VAL A 238 -11.47 7.72 -10.00
N PRO A 239 -11.13 7.32 -11.24
CA PRO A 239 -11.71 7.90 -12.43
C PRO A 239 -13.16 7.43 -12.68
N GLN A 240 -13.87 8.12 -13.59
CA GLN A 240 -15.30 7.86 -13.89
C GLN A 240 -15.54 6.41 -14.31
N GLU A 241 -14.66 5.83 -15.14
CA GLU A 241 -14.79 4.45 -15.59
C GLU A 241 -14.79 3.42 -14.46
N VAL A 242 -14.09 3.70 -13.34
CA VAL A 242 -14.11 2.85 -12.14
C VAL A 242 -15.46 2.97 -11.44
N CYS A 243 -15.98 4.19 -11.31
CA CYS A 243 -17.30 4.43 -10.72
C CYS A 243 -18.41 3.73 -11.52
N ASP A 244 -18.38 3.86 -12.85
CA ASP A 244 -19.36 3.23 -13.74
C ASP A 244 -19.29 1.70 -13.65
N ALA A 245 -18.09 1.12 -13.61
CA ALA A 245 -17.89 -0.32 -13.45
C ALA A 245 -18.41 -0.83 -12.10
N ILE A 246 -18.20 -0.07 -11.00
CA ILE A 246 -18.72 -0.40 -9.67
C ILE A 246 -20.25 -0.37 -9.69
N LEU A 247 -20.85 0.69 -10.21
CA LEU A 247 -22.30 0.84 -10.26
C LEU A 247 -22.96 -0.29 -11.07
N ALA A 248 -22.44 -0.58 -12.27
CA ALA A 248 -22.91 -1.67 -13.11
C ALA A 248 -22.79 -3.05 -12.42
N THR A 249 -21.67 -3.27 -11.69
CA THR A 249 -21.44 -4.51 -10.93
C THR A 249 -22.47 -4.67 -9.83
N LYS A 250 -22.75 -3.60 -9.08
CA LYS A 250 -23.76 -3.60 -7.99
C LYS A 250 -25.16 -3.81 -8.54
N GLU A 251 -25.51 -3.15 -9.63
CA GLU A 251 -26.82 -3.31 -10.30
C GLU A 251 -27.03 -4.75 -10.80
N ALA A 252 -25.96 -5.39 -11.30
CA ALA A 252 -25.99 -6.79 -11.70
C ALA A 252 -25.99 -7.79 -10.53
N GLY A 253 -25.99 -7.33 -9.26
CA GLY A 253 -25.93 -8.17 -8.06
C GLY A 253 -24.62 -8.95 -7.93
N LYS A 254 -23.52 -8.43 -8.50
CA LYS A 254 -22.18 -9.01 -8.46
C LYS A 254 -21.31 -8.33 -7.41
N ARG A 255 -20.14 -8.95 -7.12
CA ARG A 255 -19.27 -8.50 -6.05
C ARG A 255 -18.19 -7.56 -6.55
N VAL A 256 -17.89 -6.55 -5.73
CA VAL A 256 -16.71 -5.70 -5.87
C VAL A 256 -15.61 -6.23 -4.95
N ILE A 257 -14.51 -6.67 -5.54
CA ILE A 257 -13.36 -7.29 -4.86
C ILE A 257 -12.19 -6.32 -4.88
N ALA A 258 -11.82 -5.78 -3.73
CA ALA A 258 -10.66 -4.92 -3.62
C ALA A 258 -9.38 -5.75 -3.48
N VAL A 259 -8.38 -5.44 -4.31
CA VAL A 259 -7.05 -6.02 -4.22
C VAL A 259 -6.13 -5.04 -3.48
N GLY A 260 -5.89 -5.33 -2.21
CA GLY A 260 -5.13 -4.52 -1.28
C GLY A 260 -5.96 -3.48 -0.52
N THR A 261 -5.47 -3.14 0.66
CA THR A 261 -6.06 -2.10 1.52
C THR A 261 -6.04 -0.71 0.87
N THR A 262 -5.10 -0.48 -0.06
CA THR A 262 -5.04 0.76 -0.86
C THR A 262 -6.22 0.90 -1.81
N SER A 263 -6.64 -0.19 -2.48
CA SER A 263 -7.85 -0.20 -3.30
C SER A 263 -9.10 0.02 -2.46
N VAL A 264 -9.19 -0.61 -1.27
CA VAL A 264 -10.28 -0.34 -0.31
C VAL A 264 -10.34 1.14 0.03
N ARG A 265 -9.21 1.72 0.48
CA ARG A 265 -9.16 3.12 0.90
C ARG A 265 -9.52 4.07 -0.25
N SER A 266 -9.12 3.77 -1.47
CA SER A 266 -9.46 4.58 -2.64
C SER A 266 -10.96 4.63 -2.90
N ILE A 267 -11.60 3.47 -3.09
CA ILE A 267 -13.01 3.44 -3.46
C ILE A 267 -13.95 3.79 -2.30
N GLU A 268 -13.59 3.45 -1.07
CA GLU A 268 -14.38 3.85 0.12
C GLU A 268 -14.25 5.36 0.40
N SER A 269 -13.11 6.00 0.08
CA SER A 269 -12.97 7.47 0.13
C SER A 269 -13.87 8.16 -0.89
N ALA A 270 -13.90 7.65 -2.12
CA ALA A 270 -14.76 8.19 -3.18
C ALA A 270 -16.25 8.05 -2.82
N ALA A 271 -16.63 6.89 -2.26
CA ALA A 271 -18.02 6.66 -1.81
C ALA A 271 -18.38 7.52 -0.59
N LEU A 272 -17.46 7.68 0.36
CA LEU A 272 -17.65 8.56 1.53
C LEU A 272 -17.85 10.02 1.09
N ALA A 273 -17.03 10.51 0.14
CA ALA A 273 -17.12 11.86 -0.38
C ALA A 273 -18.45 12.11 -1.11
N ALA A 274 -19.01 11.11 -1.83
CA ALA A 274 -20.31 11.19 -2.44
C ALA A 274 -21.43 11.29 -1.38
N GLU A 275 -21.35 10.45 -0.32
CA GLU A 275 -22.30 10.47 0.82
C GLU A 275 -22.26 11.82 1.57
N GLU A 276 -21.07 12.35 1.87
CA GLU A 276 -20.90 13.65 2.56
C GLU A 276 -21.45 14.84 1.74
N LYS A 277 -21.35 14.77 0.43
CA LYS A 277 -21.98 15.76 -0.50
C LYS A 277 -23.46 15.53 -0.71
N GLN A 278 -24.07 14.53 -0.04
CA GLN A 278 -25.47 14.16 -0.20
C GLN A 278 -25.87 13.86 -1.66
N ARG A 279 -24.94 13.22 -2.42
CA ARG A 279 -25.22 12.78 -3.78
C ARG A 279 -26.12 11.55 -3.75
N ASP A 280 -27.05 11.48 -4.69
CA ASP A 280 -27.93 10.31 -4.90
C ASP A 280 -27.24 9.24 -5.76
N VAL A 281 -25.97 8.97 -5.45
CA VAL A 281 -25.13 7.94 -6.09
C VAL A 281 -24.25 7.28 -5.05
N LEU A 282 -23.94 6.00 -5.25
CA LEU A 282 -23.08 5.22 -4.34
C LEU A 282 -21.64 5.75 -4.32
N ILE A 283 -21.11 6.16 -5.47
CA ILE A 283 -19.73 6.59 -5.66
C ILE A 283 -19.64 7.59 -6.82
N GLU A 284 -18.75 8.57 -6.73
CA GLU A 284 -18.42 9.52 -7.78
C GLU A 284 -16.89 9.61 -7.99
N PRO A 285 -16.40 10.15 -9.13
CA PRO A 285 -14.96 10.34 -9.33
C PRO A 285 -14.31 11.13 -8.20
N TYR A 286 -13.11 10.68 -7.83
CA TYR A 286 -12.39 11.25 -6.69
C TYR A 286 -10.90 11.43 -7.05
N PHE A 287 -10.43 12.68 -7.01
CA PHE A 287 -9.05 13.08 -7.31
C PHE A 287 -8.58 14.01 -6.20
N SER A 288 -8.14 13.44 -5.09
CA SER A 288 -7.75 14.22 -3.91
C SER A 288 -6.93 13.38 -2.93
N ASP A 289 -6.34 14.05 -1.95
CA ASP A 289 -5.75 13.37 -0.80
C ASP A 289 -6.84 12.70 0.05
N THR A 290 -6.56 11.50 0.55
CA THR A 290 -7.38 10.81 1.55
C THR A 290 -6.59 10.55 2.81
N SER A 291 -7.21 10.82 3.94
CA SER A 291 -6.77 10.40 5.27
C SER A 291 -7.77 9.44 5.91
N ILE A 292 -8.53 8.71 5.10
CA ILE A 292 -9.54 7.77 5.60
C ILE A 292 -8.90 6.75 6.52
N PHE A 293 -9.42 6.64 7.73
CA PHE A 293 -9.02 5.66 8.72
C PHE A 293 -10.19 4.69 8.97
N ILE A 294 -9.99 3.43 8.57
CA ILE A 294 -11.00 2.39 8.67
C ILE A 294 -10.63 1.46 9.81
N TYR A 295 -11.47 1.37 10.81
CA TYR A 295 -11.34 0.51 12.00
C TYR A 295 -12.71 -0.02 12.41
N PRO A 296 -12.83 -1.01 13.31
CA PRO A 296 -14.12 -1.58 13.71
C PRO A 296 -15.15 -0.52 14.10
N GLY A 297 -16.35 -0.64 13.55
CA GLY A 297 -17.42 0.35 13.64
C GLY A 297 -17.55 1.28 12.43
N LYS A 298 -16.57 1.28 11.51
CA LYS A 298 -16.66 2.03 10.24
C LYS A 298 -17.41 1.21 9.18
N LYS A 299 -18.28 1.88 8.43
CA LYS A 299 -19.11 1.28 7.38
C LYS A 299 -18.31 1.13 6.08
N PHE A 300 -18.38 -0.05 5.47
CA PHE A 300 -17.97 -0.26 4.08
C PHE A 300 -19.19 -0.07 3.16
N ARG A 301 -19.02 0.75 2.12
CA ARG A 301 -20.07 1.15 1.20
C ARG A 301 -20.06 0.33 -0.08
N VAL A 302 -18.84 0.03 -0.57
CA VAL A 302 -18.61 -0.52 -1.91
C VAL A 302 -18.08 -1.95 -1.87
N VAL A 303 -17.07 -2.21 -1.02
CA VAL A 303 -16.30 -3.46 -1.04
C VAL A 303 -17.10 -4.64 -0.48
N ASP A 304 -17.16 -5.75 -1.23
CA ASP A 304 -17.79 -7.01 -0.83
C ASP A 304 -16.78 -8.10 -0.46
N CYS A 305 -15.59 -8.10 -1.12
CA CYS A 305 -14.50 -9.00 -0.80
C CYS A 305 -13.16 -8.26 -0.81
N LEU A 306 -12.21 -8.73 -0.03
CA LEU A 306 -10.87 -8.16 0.10
C LEU A 306 -9.82 -9.25 -0.10
N ILE A 307 -8.84 -8.96 -0.99
CA ILE A 307 -7.58 -9.71 -1.08
C ILE A 307 -6.51 -8.84 -0.45
N THR A 308 -5.78 -9.36 0.55
CA THR A 308 -4.76 -8.59 1.26
C THR A 308 -3.65 -9.50 1.78
N ASN A 309 -2.49 -8.91 2.10
CA ASN A 309 -1.44 -9.61 2.85
C ASN A 309 -1.80 -9.69 4.33
N PHE A 310 -1.04 -10.47 5.09
CA PHE A 310 -1.04 -10.39 6.55
C PHE A 310 -0.27 -9.14 7.01
N HIS A 311 -0.84 -8.43 7.98
CA HIS A 311 -0.34 -7.15 8.46
C HIS A 311 0.30 -7.25 9.85
N LEU A 312 1.02 -6.20 10.26
CA LEU A 312 1.67 -6.08 11.57
C LEU A 312 0.63 -6.07 12.71
N PRO A 313 1.01 -6.62 13.88
CA PRO A 313 0.30 -6.32 15.11
C PRO A 313 0.17 -4.79 15.30
N GLU A 314 -0.94 -4.36 15.87
CA GLU A 314 -1.21 -2.97 16.23
C GLU A 314 -1.17 -1.96 15.07
N SER A 315 -1.15 -2.43 13.81
CA SER A 315 -1.14 -1.56 12.64
C SER A 315 -2.54 -1.09 12.24
N THR A 316 -2.62 0.06 11.55
CA THR A 316 -3.88 0.55 10.96
C THR A 316 -4.49 -0.44 9.96
N LEU A 317 -3.67 -1.31 9.38
CA LEU A 317 -4.10 -2.27 8.37
C LEU A 317 -4.81 -3.51 8.98
N ILE A 318 -4.35 -4.03 10.12
CA ILE A 318 -5.10 -5.09 10.82
C ILE A 318 -6.42 -4.53 11.38
N MET A 319 -6.47 -3.23 11.74
CA MET A 319 -7.70 -2.55 12.14
C MET A 319 -8.72 -2.49 11.00
N LEU A 320 -8.27 -2.20 9.77
CA LEU A 320 -9.11 -2.23 8.56
C LEU A 320 -9.64 -3.63 8.28
N VAL A 321 -8.80 -4.66 8.35
CA VAL A 321 -9.22 -6.07 8.18
C VAL A 321 -10.24 -6.45 9.25
N SER A 322 -10.03 -6.04 10.50
CA SER A 322 -10.95 -6.28 11.61
C SER A 322 -12.28 -5.55 11.43
N ALA A 323 -12.26 -4.36 10.85
CA ALA A 323 -13.48 -3.65 10.48
C ALA A 323 -14.27 -4.37 9.37
N PHE A 324 -13.57 -5.07 8.48
CA PHE A 324 -14.18 -5.77 7.34
C PHE A 324 -14.74 -7.14 7.70
N ALA A 325 -13.99 -7.96 8.41
CA ALA A 325 -14.33 -9.35 8.73
C ALA A 325 -14.93 -9.54 10.13
N GLY A 326 -14.83 -8.52 10.99
CA GLY A 326 -15.09 -8.63 12.42
C GLY A 326 -13.81 -8.87 13.21
N PHE A 327 -13.71 -8.25 14.38
CA PHE A 327 -12.53 -8.29 15.23
C PHE A 327 -12.16 -9.73 15.63
N SER A 328 -13.10 -10.47 16.21
CA SER A 328 -12.86 -11.85 16.68
C SER A 328 -12.48 -12.79 15.53
N HIS A 329 -13.13 -12.70 14.37
CA HIS A 329 -12.80 -13.51 13.19
C HIS A 329 -11.40 -13.20 12.67
N THR A 330 -11.03 -11.92 12.61
CA THR A 330 -9.69 -11.49 12.20
C THR A 330 -8.63 -12.01 13.14
N MET A 331 -8.76 -11.81 14.45
CA MET A 331 -7.76 -12.25 15.41
C MET A 331 -7.60 -13.78 15.43
N ASN A 332 -8.70 -14.53 15.27
CA ASN A 332 -8.65 -15.98 15.11
C ASN A 332 -7.94 -16.41 13.82
N ALA A 333 -8.18 -15.71 12.70
CA ALA A 333 -7.50 -15.98 11.44
C ALA A 333 -5.99 -15.71 11.53
N TYR A 334 -5.58 -14.63 12.20
CA TYR A 334 -4.16 -14.31 12.42
C TYR A 334 -3.48 -15.32 13.35
N LYS A 335 -4.15 -15.73 14.43
CA LYS A 335 -3.67 -16.83 15.30
C LYS A 335 -3.48 -18.11 14.49
N SER A 336 -4.48 -18.53 13.71
CA SER A 336 -4.38 -19.69 12.82
C SER A 336 -3.23 -19.55 11.81
N ALA A 337 -3.00 -18.36 11.25
CA ALA A 337 -1.92 -18.10 10.32
C ALA A 337 -0.54 -18.29 10.97
N VAL A 338 -0.35 -17.79 12.20
CA VAL A 338 0.90 -17.99 12.98
C VAL A 338 1.11 -19.47 13.29
N GLU A 339 0.10 -20.17 13.81
CA GLU A 339 0.16 -21.60 14.14
C GLU A 339 0.47 -22.47 12.91
N ASN A 340 -0.06 -22.10 11.74
CA ASN A 340 0.18 -22.78 10.48
C ASN A 340 1.40 -22.24 9.72
N ARG A 341 2.22 -21.36 10.35
CA ARG A 341 3.46 -20.83 9.81
C ARG A 341 3.27 -20.15 8.43
N TYR A 342 2.24 -19.32 8.29
CA TYR A 342 2.12 -18.40 7.18
C TYR A 342 3.23 -17.36 7.23
N ARG A 343 3.59 -16.84 6.06
CA ARG A 343 4.56 -15.75 5.92
C ARG A 343 3.83 -14.43 5.97
N PHE A 344 4.42 -13.45 6.63
CA PHE A 344 3.81 -12.14 6.88
C PHE A 344 4.45 -11.03 6.05
N PHE A 345 3.73 -9.93 5.87
CA PHE A 345 4.08 -8.67 5.20
C PHE A 345 4.19 -8.73 3.69
N SER A 346 4.96 -7.77 3.10
CA SER A 346 4.98 -7.46 1.66
C SER A 346 5.25 -8.67 0.77
N TYR A 347 6.20 -9.51 1.16
CA TYR A 347 6.56 -10.73 0.45
C TYR A 347 5.96 -12.01 1.07
N GLY A 348 5.05 -11.82 2.01
CA GLY A 348 4.38 -12.91 2.71
C GLY A 348 3.29 -13.59 1.90
N ASP A 349 2.40 -14.24 2.62
CA ASP A 349 1.22 -14.92 2.08
C ASP A 349 0.00 -13.98 2.08
N ALA A 350 -1.12 -14.43 1.53
CA ALA A 350 -2.31 -13.62 1.33
C ALA A 350 -3.53 -14.13 2.08
N MET A 351 -4.53 -13.27 2.18
CA MET A 351 -5.89 -13.56 2.64
C MET A 351 -6.89 -13.23 1.54
N PHE A 352 -7.94 -14.04 1.40
CA PHE A 352 -9.18 -13.72 0.71
C PHE A 352 -10.31 -13.66 1.73
N ILE A 353 -10.95 -12.52 1.86
CA ILE A 353 -11.90 -12.24 2.94
C ILE A 353 -13.23 -11.81 2.33
N SER A 354 -14.33 -12.49 2.66
CA SER A 354 -15.68 -11.97 2.40
C SER A 354 -16.12 -11.05 3.54
N LYS A 355 -16.85 -9.99 3.19
CA LYS A 355 -17.34 -9.00 4.15
C LYS A 355 -18.25 -9.65 5.20
N ASN A 356 -18.09 -9.26 6.45
CA ASN A 356 -19.06 -9.56 7.48
C ASN A 356 -20.21 -8.54 7.42
N PRO A 357 -21.45 -8.97 7.12
CA PRO A 357 -22.59 -8.05 7.03
C PRO A 357 -23.06 -7.54 8.40
N ASN A 358 -22.64 -8.18 9.49
CA ASN A 358 -23.16 -7.97 10.85
C ASN A 358 -22.18 -7.23 11.78
N VAL A 359 -21.03 -6.74 11.27
CA VAL A 359 -20.03 -6.08 12.13
C VAL A 359 -20.59 -4.82 12.78
N LYS A 360 -20.62 -4.84 14.11
CA LYS A 360 -20.95 -3.70 14.96
C LYS A 360 -19.85 -3.51 16.00
N GLY A 361 -18.85 -2.70 15.68
CA GLY A 361 -17.76 -2.42 16.61
C GLY A 361 -16.80 -3.60 16.81
N MET A 362 -16.55 -3.99 18.07
CA MET A 362 -15.59 -5.05 18.47
C MET A 362 -16.21 -6.46 18.58
N GLU A 363 -17.44 -6.63 18.16
CA GLU A 363 -18.12 -7.93 18.18
C GLU A 363 -17.61 -8.88 17.10
#